data_dd7def4d0ec499a46c4580745327b93b
#
_entry.id   dd7def4d0ec499a46c4580745327b93b
#
_cell.length_a   1.000
_cell.length_b   1.000
_cell.length_c   1.000
_cell.angle_alpha   90.00
_cell.angle_beta   90.00
_cell.angle_gamma   90.00
#
_symmetry.space_group_name_H-M   'P 1'
#
loop_
_entity.id
_entity.type
_entity.pdbx_description
1 polymer ?
#
loop_
_entity_poly.entity_id
_entity_poly.type
_entity_poly.pdbx_seq_one_letter_code
_entity_poly.pdbx_strand_id
1 'polypeptide(L)'
;NASSLRLVFPKGTMSVSIRYGVSFISEEQARLNLLREQEGFDLTGLTDKARRIWNETLGKIKVHGGTEDERTVFYTSFYRILERPVRISEDGKYFSASDGKVHDDGGHPFYTDDWIWDTYRAAHPLRALLFPETEEDIIRSYLLMAEQTGEYWLPTFPEVTGDSRRMNSNHAVAMIADALYKGLSVDAEKGFEYGKRALQEKTLAPWSGAKAGEIDRFYKEHGYIPALRPGETETDPNVNSFEKRQPVAVTLGTAYDEWCLSRIAEWLGKKK
;
A
#
# COMPACT_ATOMS: atom_id res chain seq x y z
N ASN A 1 -29.47 -4.31 3.62
CA ASN A 1 -28.21 -4.87 3.11
C ASN A 1 -28.32 -6.39 3.15
N ALA A 2 -28.28 -7.07 1.98
CA ALA A 2 -28.26 -8.51 1.91
C ALA A 2 -26.84 -9.00 2.27
N SER A 3 -26.74 -9.85 3.29
CA SER A 3 -25.45 -10.45 3.69
C SER A 3 -25.16 -11.77 2.97
N SER A 4 -26.10 -12.31 2.23
CA SER A 4 -25.95 -13.57 1.46
C SER A 4 -26.92 -13.63 0.28
N LEU A 5 -26.49 -14.31 -0.79
CA LEU A 5 -27.30 -14.65 -1.94
C LEU A 5 -27.35 -16.17 -2.09
N ARG A 6 -28.55 -16.73 -2.20
CA ARG A 6 -28.76 -18.15 -2.46
C ARG A 6 -29.29 -18.34 -3.89
N LEU A 7 -28.51 -19.05 -4.71
CA LEU A 7 -28.93 -19.47 -6.05
C LEU A 7 -29.47 -20.89 -5.99
N VAL A 8 -30.63 -21.13 -6.63
CA VAL A 8 -31.27 -22.44 -6.67
C VAL A 8 -31.41 -22.84 -8.13
N PHE A 9 -30.89 -24.02 -8.45
CA PHE A 9 -30.92 -24.58 -9.79
C PHE A 9 -31.86 -25.77 -9.88
N PRO A 10 -32.40 -26.07 -11.07
CA PRO A 10 -33.25 -27.25 -11.28
C PRO A 10 -32.54 -28.54 -10.87
N LYS A 11 -33.33 -29.53 -10.42
CA LYS A 11 -32.80 -30.86 -10.09
C LYS A 11 -32.14 -31.49 -11.33
N GLY A 12 -30.94 -32.02 -11.18
CA GLY A 12 -30.19 -32.62 -12.29
C GLY A 12 -29.26 -31.66 -13.03
N THR A 13 -29.13 -30.39 -12.59
CA THR A 13 -28.12 -29.48 -13.13
C THR A 13 -26.71 -30.02 -12.87
N MET A 14 -25.94 -30.28 -13.92
CA MET A 14 -24.61 -30.88 -13.84
C MET A 14 -23.50 -29.85 -13.78
N SER A 15 -23.71 -28.64 -14.32
CA SER A 15 -22.72 -27.56 -14.40
C SER A 15 -23.39 -26.20 -14.40
N VAL A 16 -22.73 -25.24 -13.78
CA VAL A 16 -23.17 -23.84 -13.76
C VAL A 16 -21.97 -22.93 -13.96
N SER A 17 -22.11 -21.97 -14.86
CA SER A 17 -21.13 -20.88 -15.03
C SER A 17 -21.67 -19.60 -14.42
N ILE A 18 -20.85 -18.93 -13.61
CA ILE A 18 -21.21 -17.67 -12.96
C ILE A 18 -20.21 -16.60 -13.37
N ARG A 19 -20.72 -15.42 -13.71
CA ARG A 19 -19.94 -14.18 -13.87
C ARG A 19 -20.38 -13.21 -12.80
N TYR A 20 -19.43 -12.48 -12.25
CA TYR A 20 -19.75 -11.39 -11.32
C TYR A 20 -18.82 -10.21 -11.56
N GLY A 21 -19.33 -9.01 -11.33
CA GLY A 21 -18.56 -7.77 -11.32
C GLY A 21 -18.35 -7.30 -9.88
N VAL A 22 -17.26 -6.60 -9.67
CA VAL A 22 -16.94 -5.96 -8.38
C VAL A 22 -16.74 -4.48 -8.62
N SER A 23 -17.18 -3.66 -7.68
CA SER A 23 -16.92 -2.23 -7.63
C SER A 23 -16.87 -1.75 -6.19
N PHE A 24 -16.02 -0.80 -5.90
CA PHE A 24 -16.00 -0.06 -4.64
C PHE A 24 -16.89 1.19 -4.71
N ILE A 25 -17.43 1.54 -5.89
CA ILE A 25 -18.18 2.76 -6.14
C ILE A 25 -19.68 2.51 -6.04
N SER A 26 -20.21 1.57 -6.85
CA SER A 26 -21.64 1.28 -6.90
C SER A 26 -21.95 -0.06 -7.57
N GLU A 27 -23.19 -0.53 -7.42
CA GLU A 27 -23.70 -1.72 -8.11
C GLU A 27 -23.72 -1.51 -9.64
N GLU A 28 -24.10 -0.32 -10.10
CA GLU A 28 -24.09 0.01 -11.53
C GLU A 28 -22.66 -0.01 -12.09
N GLN A 29 -21.67 0.51 -11.35
CA GLN A 29 -20.29 0.43 -11.76
C GLN A 29 -19.79 -1.02 -11.82
N ALA A 30 -20.18 -1.87 -10.87
CA ALA A 30 -19.87 -3.31 -10.91
C ALA A 30 -20.41 -3.98 -12.16
N ARG A 31 -21.63 -3.60 -12.59
CA ARG A 31 -22.24 -4.07 -13.84
C ARG A 31 -21.45 -3.63 -15.06
N LEU A 32 -21.04 -2.37 -15.12
CA LEU A 32 -20.23 -1.82 -16.20
C LEU A 32 -18.84 -2.50 -16.28
N ASN A 33 -18.20 -2.71 -15.15
CA ASN A 33 -16.93 -3.41 -15.07
C ASN A 33 -17.04 -4.83 -15.64
N LEU A 34 -18.09 -5.58 -15.23
CA LEU A 34 -18.33 -6.93 -15.73
C LEU A 34 -18.51 -6.97 -17.24
N LEU A 35 -19.32 -6.06 -17.79
CA LEU A 35 -19.60 -6.01 -19.23
C LEU A 35 -18.34 -5.67 -20.05
N ARG A 36 -17.53 -4.73 -19.56
CA ARG A 36 -16.30 -4.31 -20.21
C ARG A 36 -15.22 -5.39 -20.18
N GLU A 37 -15.07 -6.08 -19.06
CA GLU A 37 -13.96 -7.01 -18.84
C GLU A 37 -14.28 -8.41 -19.34
N GLN A 38 -15.55 -8.81 -19.28
CA GLN A 38 -16.01 -10.15 -19.66
C GLN A 38 -17.42 -10.11 -20.24
N GLU A 39 -17.57 -9.87 -21.52
CA GLU A 39 -18.87 -9.78 -22.19
C GLU A 39 -19.64 -11.12 -22.19
N GLY A 40 -18.94 -12.27 -22.20
CA GLY A 40 -19.55 -13.61 -22.28
C GLY A 40 -18.94 -14.62 -21.30
N PHE A 41 -19.09 -15.90 -21.63
CA PHE A 41 -18.53 -17.02 -20.88
C PHE A 41 -17.33 -17.68 -21.58
N ASP A 42 -16.61 -16.94 -22.43
CA ASP A 42 -15.41 -17.43 -23.11
C ASP A 42 -14.21 -17.45 -22.14
N LEU A 43 -14.06 -18.56 -21.42
CA LEU A 43 -12.93 -18.76 -20.50
C LEU A 43 -11.60 -18.93 -21.22
N THR A 44 -11.60 -19.49 -22.45
CA THR A 44 -10.39 -19.67 -23.23
C THR A 44 -9.83 -18.32 -23.66
N GLY A 45 -10.64 -17.47 -24.25
CA GLY A 45 -10.24 -16.13 -24.65
C GLY A 45 -9.79 -15.28 -23.47
N LEU A 46 -10.46 -15.38 -22.32
CA LEU A 46 -10.06 -14.70 -21.09
C LEU A 46 -8.69 -15.18 -20.59
N THR A 47 -8.45 -16.48 -20.60
CA THR A 47 -7.17 -17.08 -20.18
C THR A 47 -6.04 -16.62 -21.11
N ASP A 48 -6.27 -16.60 -22.42
CA ASP A 48 -5.26 -16.19 -23.39
C ASP A 48 -4.96 -14.67 -23.28
N LYS A 49 -5.99 -13.85 -23.01
CA LYS A 49 -5.80 -12.43 -22.70
C LYS A 49 -4.94 -12.23 -21.44
N ALA A 50 -5.26 -12.92 -20.37
CA ALA A 50 -4.51 -12.83 -19.11
C ALA A 50 -3.05 -13.29 -19.30
N ARG A 51 -2.84 -14.43 -19.99
CA ARG A 51 -1.49 -14.94 -20.26
C ARG A 51 -0.66 -13.95 -21.09
N ARG A 52 -1.25 -13.30 -22.09
CA ARG A 52 -0.55 -12.28 -22.88
C ARG A 52 -0.12 -11.10 -22.00
N ILE A 53 -1.03 -10.53 -21.20
CA ILE A 53 -0.73 -9.39 -20.32
C ILE A 53 0.41 -9.76 -19.35
N TRP A 54 0.35 -10.93 -18.73
CA TRP A 54 1.39 -11.36 -17.82
C TRP A 54 2.73 -11.64 -18.51
N ASN A 55 2.72 -12.20 -19.69
CA ASN A 55 3.96 -12.41 -20.48
C ASN A 55 4.61 -11.09 -20.90
N GLU A 56 3.83 -10.09 -21.28
CA GLU A 56 4.32 -8.75 -21.60
C GLU A 56 4.91 -8.08 -20.35
N THR A 57 4.22 -8.18 -19.22
CA THR A 57 4.64 -7.57 -17.95
C THR A 57 5.91 -8.22 -17.39
N LEU A 58 5.91 -9.54 -17.26
CA LEU A 58 7.07 -10.29 -16.72
C LEU A 58 8.23 -10.32 -17.70
N GLY A 59 7.95 -10.23 -19.00
CA GLY A 59 8.95 -10.16 -20.06
C GLY A 59 9.79 -8.89 -20.10
N LYS A 60 9.49 -7.88 -19.26
CA LYS A 60 10.36 -6.70 -19.07
C LYS A 60 11.73 -7.09 -18.51
N ILE A 61 11.83 -8.17 -17.78
CA ILE A 61 13.10 -8.75 -17.35
C ILE A 61 13.28 -10.10 -18.02
N LYS A 62 14.38 -10.27 -18.76
CA LYS A 62 14.75 -11.55 -19.38
C LYS A 62 15.95 -12.13 -18.65
N VAL A 63 15.73 -13.22 -17.93
CA VAL A 63 16.78 -13.92 -17.19
C VAL A 63 17.43 -14.96 -18.10
N HIS A 64 18.76 -14.93 -18.19
CA HIS A 64 19.57 -15.88 -18.92
C HIS A 64 20.49 -16.65 -17.95
N GLY A 65 20.68 -17.95 -18.18
CA GLY A 65 21.46 -18.82 -17.29
C GLY A 65 20.64 -19.31 -16.10
N GLY A 66 21.35 -19.92 -15.14
CA GLY A 66 20.73 -20.58 -13.99
C GLY A 66 19.98 -21.86 -14.36
N THR A 67 19.51 -22.55 -13.34
CA THR A 67 18.64 -23.73 -13.47
C THR A 67 17.20 -23.33 -13.80
N GLU A 68 16.36 -24.28 -14.18
CA GLU A 68 14.94 -24.06 -14.40
C GLU A 68 14.24 -23.63 -13.10
N ASP A 69 14.61 -24.26 -11.96
CA ASP A 69 14.07 -23.92 -10.65
C ASP A 69 14.40 -22.48 -10.25
N GLU A 70 15.65 -22.04 -10.46
CA GLU A 70 16.04 -20.64 -10.16
C GLU A 70 15.26 -19.63 -11.01
N ARG A 71 15.05 -19.92 -12.29
CA ARG A 71 14.21 -19.08 -13.16
C ARG A 71 12.74 -19.07 -12.73
N THR A 72 12.23 -20.23 -12.31
CA THR A 72 10.86 -20.36 -11.78
C THR A 72 10.69 -19.54 -10.52
N VAL A 73 11.63 -19.62 -9.58
CA VAL A 73 11.63 -18.81 -8.34
C VAL A 73 11.69 -17.32 -8.66
N PHE A 74 12.56 -16.92 -9.60
CA PHE A 74 12.68 -15.52 -10.01
C PHE A 74 11.34 -14.98 -10.55
N TYR A 75 10.75 -15.64 -11.56
CA TYR A 75 9.51 -15.15 -12.17
C TYR A 75 8.30 -15.24 -11.24
N THR A 76 8.25 -16.25 -10.37
CA THR A 76 7.23 -16.34 -9.33
C THR A 76 7.35 -15.17 -8.34
N SER A 77 8.55 -14.84 -7.90
CA SER A 77 8.80 -13.70 -7.02
C SER A 77 8.47 -12.38 -7.73
N PHE A 78 8.84 -12.24 -9.00
CA PHE A 78 8.50 -11.04 -9.79
C PHE A 78 6.98 -10.90 -9.99
N TYR A 79 6.26 -11.99 -10.24
CA TYR A 79 4.80 -11.99 -10.26
C TYR A 79 4.22 -11.49 -8.92
N ARG A 80 4.72 -12.02 -7.79
CA ARG A 80 4.24 -11.70 -6.45
C ARG A 80 4.35 -10.22 -6.09
N ILE A 81 5.41 -9.53 -6.48
CA ILE A 81 5.55 -8.09 -6.18
C ILE A 81 4.60 -7.21 -6.99
N LEU A 82 3.94 -7.76 -8.01
CA LEU A 82 2.95 -7.05 -8.83
C LEU A 82 1.51 -7.31 -8.36
N GLU A 83 1.30 -8.16 -7.35
CA GLU A 83 -0.04 -8.40 -6.79
C GLU A 83 -0.53 -7.22 -5.94
N ARG A 84 0.38 -6.40 -5.39
CA ARG A 84 0.11 -5.25 -4.53
C ARG A 84 1.06 -4.10 -4.82
N PRO A 85 0.63 -2.83 -4.63
CA PRO A 85 -0.74 -2.38 -4.34
C PRO A 85 -1.68 -2.60 -5.52
N VAL A 86 -2.98 -2.52 -5.23
CA VAL A 86 -4.06 -2.76 -6.20
C VAL A 86 -4.59 -1.43 -6.71
N ARG A 87 -4.74 -1.33 -8.03
CA ARG A 87 -5.45 -0.22 -8.68
C ARG A 87 -6.96 -0.38 -8.43
N ILE A 88 -7.59 0.64 -7.85
CA ILE A 88 -9.04 0.66 -7.59
C ILE A 88 -9.78 1.76 -8.35
N SER A 89 -9.12 2.48 -9.25
CA SER A 89 -9.81 3.40 -10.16
C SER A 89 -10.70 2.66 -11.15
N GLU A 90 -11.93 3.13 -11.27
CA GLU A 90 -13.01 2.61 -12.10
C GLU A 90 -13.58 3.76 -12.94
N ASP A 91 -13.33 3.75 -14.26
CA ASP A 91 -13.78 4.79 -15.20
C ASP A 91 -13.47 6.24 -14.77
N GLY A 92 -12.23 6.48 -14.31
CA GLY A 92 -11.76 7.79 -13.91
C GLY A 92 -12.16 8.21 -12.50
N LYS A 93 -12.73 7.29 -11.70
CA LYS A 93 -13.14 7.52 -10.31
C LYS A 93 -12.63 6.44 -9.40
N TYR A 94 -12.52 6.75 -8.10
CA TYR A 94 -12.20 5.77 -7.08
C TYR A 94 -12.96 6.04 -5.78
N PHE A 95 -13.22 5.00 -5.01
CA PHE A 95 -13.70 5.13 -3.64
C PHE A 95 -12.50 5.19 -2.68
N SER A 96 -12.46 6.22 -1.84
CA SER A 96 -11.46 6.31 -0.77
C SER A 96 -12.03 5.90 0.57
N ALA A 97 -11.42 4.89 1.18
CA ALA A 97 -11.76 4.51 2.56
C ALA A 97 -11.21 5.51 3.59
N SER A 98 -10.32 6.43 3.20
CA SER A 98 -9.78 7.47 4.09
C SER A 98 -10.82 8.50 4.52
N ASP A 99 -11.80 8.80 3.66
CA ASP A 99 -12.89 9.74 3.97
C ASP A 99 -14.29 9.21 3.63
N GLY A 100 -14.37 7.97 3.12
CA GLY A 100 -15.63 7.31 2.77
C GLY A 100 -16.33 7.88 1.54
N LYS A 101 -15.60 8.55 0.63
CA LYS A 101 -16.18 9.22 -0.54
C LYS A 101 -15.63 8.69 -1.86
N VAL A 102 -16.39 8.95 -2.92
CA VAL A 102 -15.97 8.74 -4.30
C VAL A 102 -15.33 10.03 -4.83
N HIS A 103 -14.17 9.91 -5.45
CA HIS A 103 -13.38 11.00 -6.03
C HIS A 103 -13.11 10.75 -7.50
N ASP A 104 -12.88 11.82 -8.27
CA ASP A 104 -12.28 11.72 -9.60
C ASP A 104 -10.78 11.47 -9.47
N ASP A 105 -10.22 10.58 -10.28
CA ASP A 105 -8.78 10.25 -10.25
C ASP A 105 -7.92 11.27 -11.03
N GLY A 106 -8.55 12.15 -11.79
CA GLY A 106 -7.86 13.19 -12.56
C GLY A 106 -6.95 12.65 -13.67
N GLY A 107 -7.20 11.43 -14.12
CA GLY A 107 -6.38 10.73 -15.11
C GLY A 107 -5.18 9.99 -14.52
N HIS A 108 -5.05 9.96 -13.19
CA HIS A 108 -4.02 9.26 -12.45
C HIS A 108 -4.64 8.16 -11.59
N PRO A 109 -4.48 6.89 -11.94
CA PRO A 109 -5.08 5.80 -11.19
C PRO A 109 -4.76 5.81 -9.71
N PHE A 110 -5.77 5.53 -8.88
CA PHE A 110 -5.62 5.45 -7.44
C PHE A 110 -5.32 4.00 -7.01
N TYR A 111 -4.32 3.85 -6.16
CA TYR A 111 -3.83 2.58 -5.66
C TYR A 111 -4.00 2.47 -4.15
N THR A 112 -4.33 1.27 -3.67
CA THR A 112 -4.41 0.92 -2.24
C THR A 112 -4.08 -0.56 -2.06
N ASP A 113 -4.27 -1.10 -0.84
CA ASP A 113 -3.99 -2.48 -0.49
C ASP A 113 -2.50 -2.80 -0.60
N ASP A 114 -1.70 -2.02 0.12
CA ASP A 114 -0.25 -2.20 0.18
C ASP A 114 0.22 -2.45 1.63
N TRP A 115 1.18 -3.31 1.74
CA TRP A 115 1.86 -3.59 2.99
C TRP A 115 3.24 -2.92 2.94
N ILE A 116 3.26 -1.61 3.15
CA ILE A 116 4.45 -0.77 2.94
C ILE A 116 5.65 -1.29 3.75
N TRP A 117 5.42 -1.85 4.95
CA TRP A 117 6.48 -2.47 5.75
C TRP A 117 7.20 -3.61 5.01
N ASP A 118 6.50 -4.35 4.17
CA ASP A 118 7.06 -5.43 3.34
C ASP A 118 7.62 -4.91 2.03
N THR A 119 6.91 -4.01 1.37
CA THR A 119 7.12 -3.64 -0.04
C THR A 119 8.18 -2.56 -0.24
N TYR A 120 8.44 -1.70 0.76
CA TYR A 120 9.36 -0.58 0.61
C TYR A 120 10.80 -0.99 0.29
N ARG A 121 11.23 -2.18 0.71
CA ARG A 121 12.64 -2.63 0.59
C ARG A 121 13.03 -2.99 -0.84
N ALA A 122 12.15 -3.62 -1.60
CA ALA A 122 12.47 -4.14 -2.91
C ALA A 122 11.38 -3.94 -3.95
N ALA A 123 10.10 -4.10 -3.61
CA ALA A 123 9.01 -4.03 -4.57
C ALA A 123 8.86 -2.61 -5.15
N HIS A 124 8.78 -1.58 -4.31
CA HIS A 124 8.73 -0.19 -4.76
C HIS A 124 10.03 0.24 -5.48
N PRO A 125 11.23 -0.03 -4.96
CA PRO A 125 12.47 0.27 -5.68
C PRO A 125 12.56 -0.39 -7.05
N LEU A 126 12.10 -1.63 -7.21
CA LEU A 126 12.07 -2.30 -8.51
C LEU A 126 10.98 -1.72 -9.43
N ARG A 127 9.82 -1.38 -8.88
CA ARG A 127 8.73 -0.75 -9.63
C ARG A 127 9.13 0.63 -10.15
N ALA A 128 9.83 1.43 -9.34
CA ALA A 128 10.39 2.72 -9.76
C ALA A 128 11.32 2.59 -10.99
N LEU A 129 12.00 1.45 -11.16
CA LEU A 129 12.85 1.19 -12.32
C LEU A 129 12.08 0.68 -13.54
N LEU A 130 11.10 -0.19 -13.35
CA LEU A 130 10.42 -0.92 -14.43
C LEU A 130 9.09 -0.30 -14.84
N PHE A 131 8.44 0.40 -13.92
CA PHE A 131 7.10 0.96 -14.05
C PHE A 131 7.02 2.33 -13.37
N PRO A 132 7.88 3.30 -13.77
CA PRO A 132 8.01 4.59 -13.06
C PRO A 132 6.67 5.34 -12.96
N GLU A 133 5.88 5.41 -14.03
CA GLU A 133 4.56 6.07 -14.02
C GLU A 133 3.60 5.44 -13.00
N THR A 134 3.61 4.10 -12.89
CA THR A 134 2.80 3.39 -11.89
C THR A 134 3.26 3.71 -10.47
N GLU A 135 4.57 3.81 -10.25
CA GLU A 135 5.12 4.16 -8.93
C GLU A 135 4.79 5.61 -8.54
N GLU A 136 4.81 6.53 -9.49
CA GLU A 136 4.37 7.93 -9.30
C GLU A 136 2.89 7.99 -8.88
N ASP A 137 2.02 7.22 -9.55
CA ASP A 137 0.59 7.15 -9.23
C ASP A 137 0.33 6.51 -7.85
N ILE A 138 1.12 5.51 -7.46
CA ILE A 138 1.06 4.90 -6.13
C ILE A 138 1.43 5.93 -5.06
N ILE A 139 2.54 6.62 -5.20
CA ILE A 139 2.98 7.65 -4.25
C ILE A 139 1.95 8.78 -4.18
N ARG A 140 1.44 9.23 -5.32
CA ARG A 140 0.35 10.20 -5.38
C ARG A 140 -0.89 9.73 -4.59
N SER A 141 -1.24 8.46 -4.71
CA SER A 141 -2.37 7.88 -3.96
C SER A 141 -2.16 7.98 -2.46
N TYR A 142 -0.94 7.76 -1.97
CA TYR A 142 -0.64 7.86 -0.54
C TYR A 142 -0.64 9.30 -0.03
N LEU A 143 -0.22 10.25 -0.85
CA LEU A 143 -0.37 11.67 -0.53
C LEU A 143 -1.85 12.07 -0.44
N LEU A 144 -2.68 11.60 -1.38
CA LEU A 144 -4.13 11.83 -1.36
C LEU A 144 -4.79 11.18 -0.14
N MET A 145 -4.41 9.96 0.25
CA MET A 145 -4.90 9.34 1.48
C MET A 145 -4.62 10.20 2.71
N ALA A 146 -3.40 10.76 2.82
CA ALA A 146 -3.02 11.64 3.91
C ALA A 146 -3.89 12.91 3.96
N GLU A 147 -4.20 13.51 2.81
CA GLU A 147 -5.08 14.67 2.69
C GLU A 147 -6.53 14.33 3.06
N GLN A 148 -7.04 13.21 2.56
CA GLN A 148 -8.43 12.78 2.74
C GLN A 148 -8.76 12.40 4.19
N THR A 149 -7.79 11.93 4.97
CA THR A 149 -7.99 11.75 6.43
C THR A 149 -8.10 13.09 7.17
N GLY A 150 -7.59 14.18 6.60
CA GLY A 150 -7.46 15.48 7.27
C GLY A 150 -6.35 15.55 8.31
N GLU A 151 -5.67 14.46 8.60
CA GLU A 151 -4.54 14.41 9.53
C GLU A 151 -3.22 14.73 8.84
N TYR A 152 -3.15 14.54 7.54
CA TYR A 152 -1.94 14.72 6.72
C TYR A 152 -0.78 13.81 7.17
N TRP A 153 -1.09 12.59 7.61
CA TRP A 153 -0.13 11.56 7.90
C TRP A 153 -0.07 10.56 6.75
N LEU A 154 1.14 10.27 6.28
CA LEU A 154 1.32 9.21 5.28
C LEU A 154 0.78 7.87 5.80
N PRO A 155 0.17 7.05 4.94
CA PRO A 155 -0.34 5.75 5.34
C PRO A 155 0.82 4.83 5.76
N THR A 156 0.53 3.94 6.68
CA THR A 156 1.48 2.93 7.18
C THR A 156 1.22 1.57 6.53
N PHE A 157 -0.07 1.23 6.43
CA PHE A 157 -0.50 -0.08 5.95
C PHE A 157 -1.88 0.07 5.28
N PRO A 158 -1.95 0.77 4.12
CA PRO A 158 -3.20 1.05 3.46
C PRO A 158 -3.86 -0.24 2.96
N GLU A 159 -5.12 -0.40 3.30
CA GLU A 159 -5.98 -1.48 2.84
C GLU A 159 -7.22 -0.88 2.15
N VAL A 160 -7.99 -1.69 1.44
CA VAL A 160 -9.23 -1.24 0.78
C VAL A 160 -10.28 -0.71 1.77
N THR A 161 -10.13 -1.01 3.05
CA THR A 161 -11.00 -0.57 4.15
C THR A 161 -10.44 0.60 4.95
N GLY A 162 -9.28 1.13 4.57
CA GLY A 162 -8.56 2.21 5.24
C GLY A 162 -7.17 1.79 5.72
N ASP A 163 -6.41 2.72 6.30
CA ASP A 163 -5.10 2.42 6.85
C ASP A 163 -5.24 1.63 8.17
N SER A 164 -4.90 0.35 8.14
CA SER A 164 -4.97 -0.51 9.33
C SER A 164 -3.84 -0.24 10.33
N ARG A 165 -2.82 0.50 9.91
CA ARG A 165 -1.66 0.88 10.75
C ARG A 165 -0.98 -0.31 11.43
N ARG A 166 -1.10 -1.49 10.84
CA ARG A 166 -0.34 -2.67 11.25
C ARG A 166 1.14 -2.36 11.13
N MET A 167 1.94 -3.08 11.88
CA MET A 167 3.37 -2.86 11.92
C MET A 167 3.75 -1.45 12.40
N ASN A 168 5.00 -1.25 12.63
CA ASN A 168 5.54 -0.06 13.28
C ASN A 168 6.39 0.73 12.29
N SER A 169 5.80 1.39 11.32
CA SER A 169 6.64 2.10 10.36
C SER A 169 5.97 3.31 9.75
N ASN A 170 6.80 4.22 9.25
CA ASN A 170 6.40 5.29 8.36
C ASN A 170 7.17 5.18 7.03
N HIS A 171 7.42 3.94 6.57
CA HIS A 171 8.29 3.63 5.42
C HIS A 171 7.80 4.20 4.08
N ALA A 172 6.61 4.80 4.01
CA ALA A 172 6.21 5.61 2.86
C ALA A 172 7.20 6.75 2.58
N VAL A 173 7.88 7.30 3.60
CA VAL A 173 8.95 8.29 3.37
C VAL A 173 10.16 7.69 2.65
N ALA A 174 10.45 6.40 2.88
CA ALA A 174 11.53 5.70 2.19
C ALA A 174 11.23 5.52 0.70
N MET A 175 9.98 5.17 0.37
CA MET A 175 9.52 5.08 -1.03
C MET A 175 9.64 6.43 -1.75
N ILE A 176 9.19 7.50 -1.12
CA ILE A 176 9.26 8.86 -1.67
C ILE A 176 10.72 9.28 -1.88
N ALA A 177 11.58 9.06 -0.89
CA ALA A 177 13.00 9.38 -1.01
C ALA A 177 13.65 8.61 -2.16
N ASP A 178 13.44 7.31 -2.26
CA ASP A 178 13.97 6.46 -3.33
C ASP A 178 13.49 6.91 -4.72
N ALA A 179 12.19 7.20 -4.85
CA ALA A 179 11.60 7.68 -6.10
C ALA A 179 12.20 9.02 -6.55
N LEU A 180 12.38 9.98 -5.64
CA LEU A 180 13.00 11.27 -5.93
C LEU A 180 14.43 11.11 -6.44
N TYR A 181 15.26 10.31 -5.75
CA TYR A 181 16.64 10.07 -6.16
C TYR A 181 16.78 9.25 -7.45
N LYS A 182 15.74 8.55 -7.85
CA LYS A 182 15.63 7.89 -9.17
C LYS A 182 15.08 8.80 -10.26
N GLY A 183 14.69 10.03 -9.92
CA GLY A 183 14.22 11.03 -10.89
C GLY A 183 12.74 10.93 -11.26
N LEU A 184 11.92 10.25 -10.44
CA LEU A 184 10.48 10.20 -10.62
C LEU A 184 9.84 11.55 -10.26
N SER A 185 8.73 11.85 -10.94
CA SER A 185 7.96 13.09 -10.72
C SER A 185 7.02 12.93 -9.52
N VAL A 186 7.51 13.26 -8.33
CA VAL A 186 6.80 13.14 -7.07
C VAL A 186 6.73 14.50 -6.38
N ASP A 187 5.60 14.81 -5.71
CA ASP A 187 5.46 16.01 -4.89
C ASP A 187 6.30 15.91 -3.61
N ALA A 188 7.56 16.33 -3.73
CA ALA A 188 8.54 16.25 -2.66
C ALA A 188 8.17 17.11 -1.43
N GLU A 189 7.51 18.27 -1.63
CA GLU A 189 7.08 19.14 -0.53
C GLU A 189 5.98 18.47 0.31
N LYS A 190 4.96 17.92 -0.34
CA LYS A 190 3.93 17.13 0.36
C LYS A 190 4.52 15.89 1.01
N GLY A 191 5.39 15.17 0.30
CA GLY A 191 6.08 13.98 0.83
C GLY A 191 6.86 14.30 2.10
N PHE A 192 7.60 15.40 2.11
CA PHE A 192 8.33 15.88 3.28
C PHE A 192 7.39 16.27 4.43
N GLU A 193 6.40 17.12 4.15
CA GLU A 193 5.52 17.64 5.20
C GLU A 193 4.67 16.53 5.83
N TYR A 194 4.07 15.66 5.03
CA TYR A 194 3.21 14.59 5.55
C TYR A 194 4.02 13.48 6.23
N GLY A 195 5.22 13.19 5.73
CA GLY A 195 6.16 12.28 6.40
C GLY A 195 6.62 12.83 7.75
N LYS A 196 7.01 14.10 7.80
CA LYS A 196 7.39 14.80 9.03
C LYS A 196 6.26 14.78 10.06
N ARG A 197 5.04 15.12 9.64
CA ARG A 197 3.87 15.08 10.52
C ARG A 197 3.60 13.67 11.05
N ALA A 198 3.64 12.66 10.20
CA ALA A 198 3.46 11.27 10.61
C ALA A 198 4.48 10.84 11.67
N LEU A 199 5.77 11.23 11.52
CA LEU A 199 6.82 10.91 12.47
C LEU A 199 6.77 11.72 13.77
N GLN A 200 6.17 12.92 13.75
CA GLN A 200 6.17 13.82 14.91
C GLN A 200 4.86 13.88 15.67
N GLU A 201 3.73 13.71 15.00
CA GLU A 201 2.39 13.92 15.56
C GLU A 201 1.63 12.62 15.86
N LYS A 202 1.91 11.55 15.11
CA LYS A 202 1.32 10.23 15.31
C LYS A 202 2.16 9.42 16.30
N THR A 203 1.52 8.56 17.09
CA THR A 203 2.28 7.61 17.91
C THR A 203 3.07 6.61 17.04
N LEU A 204 4.26 6.24 17.52
CA LEU A 204 5.10 5.21 16.92
C LEU A 204 4.65 3.79 17.32
N ALA A 205 3.72 3.67 18.25
CA ALA A 205 3.19 2.37 18.69
C ALA A 205 2.47 1.66 17.53
N PRO A 206 2.79 0.37 17.28
CA PRO A 206 2.13 -0.40 16.22
C PRO A 206 0.62 -0.53 16.44
N TRP A 207 -0.16 -0.60 15.36
CA TRP A 207 -1.62 -0.72 15.37
C TRP A 207 -2.36 0.42 16.10
N SER A 208 -1.73 1.55 16.23
CA SER A 208 -2.35 2.72 16.84
C SER A 208 -2.45 3.88 15.87
N GLY A 209 -3.60 4.51 15.86
CA GLY A 209 -3.85 5.76 15.13
C GLY A 209 -3.88 6.97 16.05
N ALA A 210 -3.44 6.81 17.29
CA ALA A 210 -3.43 7.89 18.25
C ALA A 210 -2.38 8.96 17.93
N LYS A 211 -2.55 10.13 18.50
CA LYS A 211 -1.51 11.16 18.54
C LYS A 211 -0.33 10.71 19.40
N ALA A 212 0.83 11.28 19.13
CA ALA A 212 2.05 11.03 19.89
C ALA A 212 1.82 11.21 21.42
N GLY A 213 2.23 10.21 22.17
CA GLY A 213 2.05 10.10 23.61
C GLY A 213 3.35 10.15 24.41
N GLU A 214 3.38 9.44 25.55
CA GLU A 214 4.51 9.42 26.45
C GLU A 214 5.72 8.69 25.86
N ILE A 215 5.49 7.53 25.27
CA ILE A 215 6.53 6.72 24.61
C ILE A 215 7.20 7.52 23.49
N ASP A 216 6.42 8.28 22.72
CA ASP A 216 6.91 9.08 21.59
C ASP A 216 7.75 10.27 22.07
N ARG A 217 7.36 10.91 23.19
CA ARG A 217 8.18 11.94 23.85
C ARG A 217 9.49 11.37 24.34
N PHE A 218 9.46 10.20 24.96
CA PHE A 218 10.67 9.52 25.40
C PHE A 218 11.61 9.22 24.23
N TYR A 219 11.06 8.74 23.09
CA TYR A 219 11.86 8.52 21.87
C TYR A 219 12.54 9.81 21.40
N LYS A 220 11.80 10.92 21.36
CA LYS A 220 12.37 12.23 20.94
C LYS A 220 13.50 12.72 21.85
N GLU A 221 13.44 12.43 23.13
CA GLU A 221 14.44 12.86 24.11
C GLU A 221 15.65 11.94 24.13
N HIS A 222 15.48 10.65 23.91
CA HIS A 222 16.50 9.63 24.18
C HIS A 222 16.96 8.86 22.93
N GLY A 223 16.24 8.95 21.82
CA GLY A 223 16.55 8.28 20.56
C GLY A 223 16.19 6.78 20.52
N TYR A 224 15.39 6.30 21.46
CA TYR A 224 14.92 4.91 21.46
C TYR A 224 13.59 4.75 22.17
N ILE A 225 12.83 3.69 21.83
CA ILE A 225 11.60 3.30 22.54
C ILE A 225 11.98 2.46 23.77
N PRO A 226 11.49 2.81 24.99
CA PRO A 226 11.84 2.10 26.20
C PRO A 226 11.17 0.73 26.25
N ALA A 227 11.93 -0.33 26.52
CA ALA A 227 11.40 -1.64 26.81
C ALA A 227 10.85 -1.71 28.25
N LEU A 228 9.85 -2.58 28.47
CA LEU A 228 9.44 -2.94 29.82
C LEU A 228 10.48 -3.87 30.44
N ARG A 229 10.73 -3.70 31.76
CA ARG A 229 11.54 -4.64 32.51
C ARG A 229 10.77 -5.95 32.77
N PRO A 230 11.46 -7.05 33.04
CA PRO A 230 10.78 -8.28 33.43
C PRO A 230 9.83 -8.05 34.61
N GLY A 231 8.56 -8.43 34.46
CA GLY A 231 7.52 -8.26 35.46
C GLY A 231 6.78 -6.91 35.45
N GLU A 232 7.24 -5.93 34.64
CA GLU A 232 6.47 -4.69 34.46
C GLU A 232 5.23 -4.91 33.55
N THR A 233 4.16 -4.23 33.87
CA THR A 233 2.92 -4.24 33.09
C THR A 233 2.86 -3.02 32.20
N GLU A 234 2.38 -3.20 30.98
CA GLU A 234 2.14 -2.08 30.05
C GLU A 234 1.03 -1.17 30.58
N THR A 235 1.29 0.13 30.60
CA THR A 235 0.36 1.16 31.06
C THR A 235 0.06 2.21 30.02
N ASP A 236 0.80 2.27 28.91
CA ASP A 236 0.52 3.21 27.83
C ASP A 236 -0.70 2.75 27.03
N PRO A 237 -1.79 3.55 26.98
CA PRO A 237 -3.02 3.17 26.30
C PRO A 237 -2.88 3.07 24.78
N ASN A 238 -1.82 3.64 24.21
CA ASN A 238 -1.55 3.57 22.77
C ASN A 238 -0.93 2.23 22.36
N VAL A 239 -0.41 1.46 23.31
CA VAL A 239 0.23 0.17 23.04
C VAL A 239 -0.80 -0.93 22.89
N ASN A 240 -0.89 -1.51 21.68
CA ASN A 240 -1.75 -2.64 21.41
C ASN A 240 -1.33 -3.86 22.27
N SER A 241 -2.30 -4.53 22.88
CA SER A 241 -2.04 -5.66 23.78
C SER A 241 -1.43 -6.88 23.10
N PHE A 242 -1.64 -7.04 21.80
CA PHE A 242 -1.07 -8.11 20.98
C PHE A 242 0.32 -7.72 20.45
N GLU A 243 0.44 -6.58 19.79
CA GLU A 243 1.68 -6.12 19.14
C GLU A 243 2.73 -5.65 20.13
N LYS A 244 2.35 -5.17 21.32
CA LYS A 244 3.28 -4.62 22.32
C LYS A 244 4.02 -3.38 21.83
N ARG A 245 5.05 -2.93 22.57
CA ARG A 245 5.88 -1.77 22.20
C ARG A 245 6.82 -2.01 21.03
N GLN A 246 7.25 -3.25 20.83
CA GLN A 246 8.28 -3.61 19.84
C GLN A 246 9.53 -2.68 19.87
N PRO A 247 10.14 -2.42 21.02
CA PRO A 247 11.04 -1.28 21.23
C PRO A 247 12.25 -1.28 20.27
N VAL A 248 12.83 -2.44 19.98
CA VAL A 248 13.97 -2.53 19.05
C VAL A 248 13.52 -2.26 17.62
N ALA A 249 12.45 -2.92 17.18
CA ALA A 249 11.96 -2.77 15.80
C ALA A 249 11.47 -1.34 15.53
N VAL A 250 10.71 -0.75 16.45
CA VAL A 250 10.22 0.64 16.34
C VAL A 250 11.39 1.63 16.32
N THR A 251 12.37 1.47 17.22
CA THR A 251 13.54 2.36 17.26
C THR A 251 14.30 2.32 15.94
N LEU A 252 14.64 1.13 15.45
CA LEU A 252 15.44 0.99 14.22
C LEU A 252 14.65 1.43 12.97
N GLY A 253 13.36 1.06 12.88
CA GLY A 253 12.50 1.47 11.78
C GLY A 253 12.31 2.98 11.73
N THR A 254 12.02 3.61 12.86
CA THR A 254 11.84 5.07 12.93
C THR A 254 13.12 5.82 12.60
N ALA A 255 14.28 5.37 13.12
CA ALA A 255 15.57 5.99 12.79
C ALA A 255 15.86 5.95 11.27
N TYR A 256 15.49 4.85 10.61
CA TYR A 256 15.60 4.75 9.16
C TYR A 256 14.63 5.69 8.43
N ASP A 257 13.39 5.78 8.89
CA ASP A 257 12.39 6.69 8.32
C ASP A 257 12.80 8.16 8.48
N GLU A 258 13.35 8.54 9.63
CA GLU A 258 13.91 9.87 9.89
C GLU A 258 15.11 10.17 8.97
N TRP A 259 15.98 9.19 8.75
CA TRP A 259 17.06 9.32 7.77
C TRP A 259 16.51 9.55 6.35
N CYS A 260 15.53 8.76 5.91
CA CYS A 260 14.87 8.96 4.62
C CYS A 260 14.23 10.35 4.50
N LEU A 261 13.54 10.80 5.56
CA LEU A 261 12.98 12.16 5.60
C LEU A 261 14.08 13.23 5.46
N SER A 262 15.24 13.03 6.09
CA SER A 262 16.38 13.94 5.93
C SER A 262 16.89 14.00 4.50
N ARG A 263 16.80 12.90 3.74
CA ARG A 263 17.17 12.87 2.31
C ARG A 263 16.19 13.67 1.45
N ILE A 264 14.88 13.60 1.77
CA ILE A 264 13.88 14.44 1.10
C ILE A 264 14.13 15.92 1.42
N ALA A 265 14.43 16.25 2.68
CA ALA A 265 14.78 17.61 3.09
C ALA A 265 16.00 18.16 2.32
N GLU A 266 17.03 17.34 2.15
CA GLU A 266 18.22 17.69 1.36
C GLU A 266 17.89 17.93 -0.11
N TRP A 267 17.07 17.05 -0.72
CA TRP A 267 16.55 17.24 -2.07
C TRP A 267 15.85 18.59 -2.25
N LEU A 268 15.06 19.01 -1.26
CA LEU A 268 14.35 20.28 -1.24
C LEU A 268 15.25 21.48 -0.87
N GLY A 269 16.54 21.27 -0.58
CA GLY A 269 17.44 22.35 -0.11
C GLY A 269 17.09 22.90 1.26
N LYS A 270 16.28 22.18 2.06
CA LYS A 270 15.95 22.58 3.43
C LYS A 270 17.17 22.37 4.33
N LYS A 271 17.45 23.36 5.19
CA LYS A 271 18.51 23.23 6.21
C LYS A 271 18.09 22.20 7.25
N LYS A 272 19.07 21.41 7.69
CA LYS A 272 18.90 20.45 8.78
C LYS A 272 18.47 21.13 10.08
#